data_b34f94dbf92349f4fa66eae6899d7d3b
#
_entry.id   b34f94dbf92349f4fa66eae6899d7d3b
#
_cell.length_a   1.000
_cell.length_b   1.000
_cell.length_c   1.000
_cell.angle_alpha   90.00
_cell.angle_beta   90.00
_cell.angle_gamma   90.00
#
_symmetry.space_group_name_H-M   'P 1'
#
loop_
_entity.id
_entity.type
_entity.pdbx_description
1 polymer ?
#
loop_
_entity_poly.entity_id
_entity_poly.type
_entity_poly.pdbx_seq_one_letter_code
_entity_poly.pdbx_strand_id
1 'polypeptide(L)'
;MAKFQLNSGETLIGSGMMSIYLKQGLSKKPFQGNIYITNQRVCFKISMMPGAWDMDLPLEDIRGFSVSGVAIFTQVTIHSRKGETYSFTGFPAKKLQGWMAQLGVQKL
;
A
#
# COMPACT_ATOMS: atom_id res chain seq x y z
N MET A 1 0.93 20.74 -1.41
CA MET A 1 1.17 19.30 -1.62
C MET A 1 1.36 18.60 -0.29
N ALA A 2 0.55 17.59 -0.03
CA ALA A 2 0.68 16.83 1.20
C ALA A 2 1.93 15.94 1.12
N LYS A 3 2.83 16.10 2.07
CA LYS A 3 4.03 15.29 2.18
C LYS A 3 3.84 14.22 3.24
N PHE A 4 4.43 13.05 3.00
CA PHE A 4 4.45 12.02 4.00
C PHE A 4 5.37 12.44 5.16
N GLN A 5 4.87 12.35 6.38
CA GLN A 5 5.63 12.69 7.58
C GLN A 5 5.63 11.52 8.54
N LEU A 6 6.81 11.21 9.08
CA LEU A 6 6.97 10.16 10.07
C LEU A 6 6.50 10.63 11.44
N ASN A 7 5.85 9.73 12.16
CA ASN A 7 5.48 9.96 13.54
C ASN A 7 6.70 9.76 14.46
N SER A 8 6.55 10.12 15.72
CA SER A 8 7.60 9.88 16.71
C SER A 8 7.88 8.39 16.82
N GLY A 9 9.15 8.01 16.75
CA GLY A 9 9.57 6.61 16.80
C GLY A 9 9.30 5.80 15.54
N GLU A 10 8.80 6.44 14.50
CA GLU A 10 8.51 5.76 13.23
C GLU A 10 9.73 5.78 12.32
N THR A 11 10.01 4.63 11.69
CA THR A 11 11.12 4.48 10.77
C THR A 11 10.59 4.04 9.40
N LEU A 12 11.02 4.71 8.35
CA LEU A 12 10.67 4.34 6.98
C LEU A 12 11.43 3.09 6.57
N ILE A 13 10.69 2.04 6.21
CA ILE A 13 11.25 0.77 5.74
C ILE A 13 11.45 0.81 4.23
N GLY A 14 10.48 1.37 3.51
CA GLY A 14 10.57 1.49 2.07
C GLY A 14 9.49 2.38 1.51
N SER A 15 9.70 2.84 0.28
CA SER A 15 8.73 3.66 -0.43
C SER A 15 8.92 3.48 -1.93
N GLY A 16 7.90 3.85 -2.69
CA GLY A 16 7.99 3.77 -4.14
C GLY A 16 6.72 4.25 -4.81
N MET A 17 6.81 4.45 -6.12
CA MET A 17 5.67 4.85 -6.93
C MET A 17 4.89 3.60 -7.34
N MET A 18 3.61 3.59 -7.06
CA MET A 18 2.71 2.48 -7.40
C MET A 18 1.35 3.03 -7.81
N SER A 19 0.52 2.16 -8.38
CA SER A 19 -0.88 2.47 -8.63
C SER A 19 -1.74 1.68 -7.67
N ILE A 20 -2.74 2.34 -7.09
CA ILE A 20 -3.76 1.69 -6.27
C ILE A 20 -5.05 1.60 -7.08
N TYR A 21 -5.73 0.47 -7.00
CA TYR A 21 -7.02 0.29 -7.66
C TYR A 21 -8.15 0.62 -6.70
N LEU A 22 -8.89 1.67 -7.03
CA LEU A 22 -10.04 2.11 -6.24
C LEU A 22 -11.32 1.83 -7.00
N LYS A 23 -12.33 1.36 -6.28
CA LYS A 23 -13.64 1.11 -6.85
C LYS A 23 -14.35 2.42 -7.12
N GLN A 24 -14.79 2.62 -8.36
CA GLN A 24 -15.60 3.77 -8.76
C GLN A 24 -16.83 3.25 -9.51
N GLY A 25 -17.99 3.34 -8.85
CA GLY A 25 -19.21 2.75 -9.38
C GLY A 25 -19.06 1.25 -9.54
N LEU A 26 -19.24 0.73 -10.74
CA LEU A 26 -19.15 -0.70 -11.05
C LEU A 26 -17.76 -1.14 -11.51
N SER A 27 -16.81 -0.22 -11.63
CA SER A 27 -15.48 -0.55 -12.12
C SER A 27 -14.40 -0.12 -11.13
N LYS A 28 -13.22 -0.73 -11.26
CA LYS A 28 -12.02 -0.32 -10.51
C LYS A 28 -11.12 0.47 -11.43
N LYS A 29 -10.60 1.58 -10.95
CA LYS A 29 -9.68 2.43 -11.70
C LYS A 29 -8.36 2.59 -10.97
N PRO A 30 -7.23 2.57 -11.70
CA PRO A 30 -5.94 2.80 -11.09
C PRO A 30 -5.69 4.28 -10.83
N PHE A 31 -5.09 4.58 -9.69
CA PHE A 31 -4.63 5.93 -9.34
C PHE A 31 -3.17 5.85 -8.94
N GLN A 32 -2.34 6.66 -9.61
CA GLN A 32 -0.92 6.67 -9.35
C GLN A 32 -0.60 7.48 -8.10
N GLY A 33 0.37 7.01 -7.33
CA GLY A 33 0.82 7.69 -6.14
C GLY A 33 2.07 7.06 -5.57
N ASN A 34 2.34 7.34 -4.30
CA ASN A 34 3.49 6.80 -3.59
C ASN A 34 3.04 5.99 -2.40
N ILE A 35 3.62 4.79 -2.26
CA ILE A 35 3.42 3.96 -1.09
C ILE A 35 4.56 4.17 -0.11
N TYR A 36 4.25 4.17 1.17
CA TYR A 36 5.22 4.33 2.25
C TYR A 36 5.00 3.22 3.27
N ILE A 37 6.04 2.44 3.52
CA ILE A 37 6.01 1.34 4.49
C ILE A 37 6.91 1.71 5.65
N THR A 38 6.34 1.75 6.84
CA THR A 38 7.10 2.06 8.05
C THR A 38 6.97 0.93 9.06
N ASN A 39 7.67 1.05 10.17
CA ASN A 39 7.55 0.09 11.27
C ASN A 39 6.22 0.22 12.03
N GLN A 40 5.36 1.17 11.67
CA GLN A 40 4.09 1.41 12.35
C GLN A 40 2.87 1.27 11.43
N ARG A 41 3.01 1.53 10.12
CA ARG A 41 1.85 1.61 9.23
C ARG A 41 2.24 1.49 7.76
N VAL A 42 1.21 1.29 6.94
CA VAL A 42 1.30 1.38 5.48
C VAL A 42 0.48 2.59 5.04
N CYS A 43 1.10 3.49 4.29
CA CYS A 43 0.45 4.70 3.79
C CYS A 43 0.53 4.76 2.27
N PHE A 44 -0.47 5.35 1.65
CA PHE A 44 -0.46 5.62 0.21
C PHE A 44 -1.05 7.00 -0.02
N LYS A 45 -0.35 7.79 -0.83
CA LYS A 45 -0.79 9.15 -1.18
C LYS A 45 -0.91 9.28 -2.68
N ILE A 46 -2.10 9.63 -3.15
CA ILE A 46 -2.37 9.83 -4.57
C ILE A 46 -1.67 11.11 -5.06
N SER A 47 -0.97 11.01 -6.19
CA SER A 47 -0.14 12.11 -6.69
C SER A 47 -0.96 13.25 -7.29
N MET A 48 -2.03 12.94 -8.03
CA MET A 48 -2.77 13.96 -8.80
C MET A 48 -3.61 14.89 -7.95
N MET A 49 -4.12 14.38 -6.82
CA MET A 49 -4.95 15.19 -5.91
C MET A 49 -4.50 14.94 -4.47
N PRO A 50 -3.34 15.54 -4.09
CA PRO A 50 -2.80 15.34 -2.74
C PRO A 50 -3.82 15.73 -1.67
N GLY A 51 -4.05 14.83 -0.72
CA GLY A 51 -4.99 15.05 0.37
C GLY A 51 -6.45 14.75 0.02
N ALA A 52 -6.77 14.53 -1.26
CA ALA A 52 -8.15 14.19 -1.65
C ALA A 52 -8.52 12.77 -1.21
N TRP A 53 -7.57 11.86 -1.26
CA TRP A 53 -7.72 10.49 -0.77
C TRP A 53 -6.37 9.93 -0.41
N ASP A 54 -6.22 9.53 0.82
CA ASP A 54 -5.01 8.89 1.31
C ASP A 54 -5.38 7.63 2.07
N MET A 55 -4.51 6.62 2.00
CA MET A 55 -4.63 5.43 2.82
C MET A 55 -3.63 5.53 3.97
N ASP A 56 -4.08 5.24 5.17
CA ASP A 56 -3.23 5.15 6.35
C ASP A 56 -3.71 3.94 7.16
N LEU A 57 -2.96 2.85 7.07
CA LEU A 57 -3.37 1.58 7.66
C LEU A 57 -2.32 1.15 8.69
N PRO A 58 -2.62 1.27 10.00
CA PRO A 58 -1.71 0.79 11.04
C PRO A 58 -1.44 -0.71 10.89
N LEU A 59 -0.23 -1.15 11.24
CA LEU A 59 0.14 -2.57 11.10
C LEU A 59 -0.79 -3.49 11.88
N GLU A 60 -1.27 -3.06 13.04
CA GLU A 60 -2.20 -3.82 13.86
C GLU A 60 -3.55 -4.06 13.17
N ASP A 61 -3.89 -3.25 12.17
CA ASP A 61 -5.12 -3.40 11.40
C ASP A 61 -4.93 -4.20 10.12
N ILE A 62 -3.72 -4.68 9.85
CA ILE A 62 -3.41 -5.47 8.67
C ILE A 62 -3.52 -6.95 9.00
N ARG A 63 -4.42 -7.64 8.32
CA ARG A 63 -4.57 -9.09 8.46
C ARG A 63 -3.46 -9.82 7.71
N GLY A 64 -3.07 -9.32 6.55
CA GLY A 64 -2.05 -9.92 5.73
C GLY A 64 -2.06 -9.36 4.32
N PHE A 65 -1.28 -9.94 3.43
CA PHE A 65 -1.25 -9.56 2.03
C PHE A 65 -1.32 -10.79 1.14
N SER A 66 -1.83 -10.61 -0.07
CA SER A 66 -1.86 -11.66 -1.10
C SER A 66 -1.23 -11.13 -2.37
N VAL A 67 -0.77 -12.04 -3.22
CA VAL A 67 -0.08 -11.70 -4.46
C VAL A 67 -0.76 -12.41 -5.60
N SER A 68 -1.00 -11.70 -6.70
CA SER A 68 -1.55 -12.26 -7.92
C SER A 68 -0.81 -11.71 -9.13
N GLY A 69 -0.95 -12.38 -10.28
CA GLY A 69 -0.24 -11.99 -11.48
C GLY A 69 1.22 -12.43 -11.46
N VAL A 70 1.94 -12.13 -12.55
CA VAL A 70 3.35 -12.50 -12.71
C VAL A 70 4.10 -11.34 -13.36
N ALA A 71 5.40 -11.26 -13.07
CA ALA A 71 6.32 -10.29 -13.64
C ALA A 71 5.80 -8.86 -13.48
N ILE A 72 5.73 -8.07 -14.56
CA ILE A 72 5.26 -6.68 -14.49
C ILE A 72 3.78 -6.54 -14.15
N PHE A 73 3.02 -7.63 -14.23
CA PHE A 73 1.60 -7.65 -13.88
C PHE A 73 1.35 -8.09 -12.44
N THR A 74 2.40 -8.18 -11.64
CA THR A 74 2.25 -8.57 -10.23
C THR A 74 1.43 -7.54 -9.47
N GLN A 75 0.42 -8.02 -8.76
CA GLN A 75 -0.46 -7.21 -7.93
C GLN A 75 -0.36 -7.69 -6.49
N VAL A 76 -0.11 -6.75 -5.59
CA VAL A 76 -0.09 -7.01 -4.15
C VAL A 76 -1.36 -6.42 -3.54
N THR A 77 -2.13 -7.25 -2.84
CA THR A 77 -3.35 -6.82 -2.17
C THR A 77 -3.14 -6.88 -0.67
N ILE A 78 -3.32 -5.75 0.00
CA ILE A 78 -3.26 -5.67 1.45
C ILE A 78 -4.67 -5.85 2.00
N HIS A 79 -4.83 -6.77 2.93
CA HIS A 79 -6.12 -7.10 3.54
C HIS A 79 -6.17 -6.53 4.95
N SER A 80 -7.16 -5.69 5.22
CA SER A 80 -7.36 -5.16 6.56
C SER A 80 -8.14 -6.17 7.42
N ARG A 81 -8.01 -6.03 8.74
CA ARG A 81 -8.79 -6.87 9.66
C ARG A 81 -10.28 -6.57 9.62
N LYS A 82 -10.65 -5.41 9.06
CA LYS A 82 -12.05 -5.01 8.89
C LYS A 82 -12.67 -5.56 7.61
N GLY A 83 -11.92 -6.28 6.80
CA GLY A 83 -12.41 -6.86 5.55
C GLY A 83 -12.21 -6.00 4.33
N GLU A 84 -11.56 -4.86 4.45
CA GLU A 84 -11.22 -4.01 3.31
C GLU A 84 -9.98 -4.54 2.61
N THR A 85 -9.89 -4.29 1.31
CA THR A 85 -8.74 -4.70 0.52
C THR A 85 -8.21 -3.51 -0.29
N TYR A 86 -6.89 -3.47 -0.44
CA TYR A 86 -6.19 -2.42 -1.18
C TYR A 86 -5.21 -3.09 -2.12
N SER A 87 -5.41 -2.94 -3.43
CA SER A 87 -4.61 -3.61 -4.45
C SER A 87 -3.67 -2.63 -5.11
N PHE A 88 -2.40 -3.00 -5.19
CA PHE A 88 -1.33 -2.16 -5.72
C PHE A 88 -0.58 -2.86 -6.83
N THR A 89 -0.24 -2.11 -7.88
CA THR A 89 0.61 -2.58 -8.97
C THR A 89 1.74 -1.58 -9.21
N GLY A 90 2.85 -2.05 -9.79
CA GLY A 90 3.98 -1.21 -10.14
C GLY A 90 5.30 -1.93 -9.94
N PHE A 91 6.41 -1.28 -10.32
CA PHE A 91 7.74 -1.85 -10.17
C PHE A 91 8.09 -2.26 -8.73
N PRO A 92 7.71 -1.49 -7.69
CA PRO A 92 8.01 -1.88 -6.31
C PRO A 92 7.24 -3.09 -5.78
N ALA A 93 6.36 -3.72 -6.57
CA ALA A 93 5.54 -4.82 -6.08
C ALA A 93 6.35 -5.95 -5.42
N LYS A 94 7.50 -6.30 -6.00
CA LYS A 94 8.37 -7.32 -5.43
C LYS A 94 9.01 -6.84 -4.12
N LYS A 95 9.47 -5.59 -4.10
CA LYS A 95 10.06 -5.00 -2.90
C LYS A 95 9.01 -4.87 -1.79
N LEU A 96 7.79 -4.51 -2.16
CA LEU A 96 6.70 -4.38 -1.19
C LEU A 96 6.46 -5.70 -0.44
N GLN A 97 6.50 -6.83 -1.15
CA GLN A 97 6.37 -8.13 -0.52
C GLN A 97 7.46 -8.36 0.54
N GLY A 98 8.70 -7.99 0.22
CA GLY A 98 9.81 -8.08 1.14
C GLY A 98 9.65 -7.18 2.35
N TRP A 99 9.19 -5.95 2.15
CA TRP A 99 8.95 -5.01 3.25
C TRP A 99 7.86 -5.52 4.17
N MET A 100 6.76 -6.06 3.61
CA MET A 100 5.68 -6.61 4.42
C MET A 100 6.16 -7.81 5.23
N ALA A 101 6.96 -8.70 4.62
CA ALA A 101 7.53 -9.85 5.32
C ALA A 101 8.48 -9.40 6.44
N GLN A 102 9.28 -8.37 6.19
CA GLN A 102 10.19 -7.81 7.20
C GLN A 102 9.44 -7.31 8.43
N LEU A 103 8.24 -6.81 8.24
CA LEU A 103 7.40 -6.31 9.33
C LEU A 103 6.57 -7.41 9.99
N GLY A 104 6.73 -8.65 9.55
CA GLY A 104 5.97 -9.76 10.11
C GLY A 104 4.54 -9.86 9.59
N VAL A 105 4.22 -9.16 8.51
CA VAL A 105 2.90 -9.25 7.90
C VAL A 105 2.78 -10.56 7.15
N GLN A 106 1.71 -11.30 7.43
CA GLN A 106 1.49 -12.63 6.90
C GLN A 106 1.11 -12.59 5.42
N LYS A 107 1.72 -13.48 4.64
CA LYS A 107 1.28 -13.71 3.26
C LYS A 107 0.12 -14.69 3.29
N LEU A 108 -0.99 -14.25 2.74
CA LEU A 108 -2.23 -15.04 2.70
C LEU A 108 -2.28 -16.00 1.52
#